data_7082c8e4c284f80211562ad85e791399
#
_entry.id   7082c8e4c284f80211562ad85e791399
#
_cell.length_a   1.000
_cell.length_b   1.000
_cell.length_c   1.000
_cell.angle_alpha   90.00
_cell.angle_beta   90.00
_cell.angle_gamma   90.00
#
_symmetry.space_group_name_H-M   'P 1'
#
loop_
_entity.id
_entity.type
_entity.pdbx_description
1 polymer ?
#
loop_
_entity_poly.entity_id
_entity_poly.type
_entity_poly.pdbx_seq_one_letter_code
_entity_poly.pdbx_strand_id
1 'polypeptide(L)'
;MEIRGIDVSAWQGKIDWKTVADYGMGFAILRITEAGNVIDSYFEQNFSECRKYNIPVGAYKYSYAMTVAEIQSEARKVVEVLNGRKLQYPVWLCLLYTS
;
A
#
# COMPACT_ATOMS: atom_id res chain seq x y z
N MET A 1 -5.41 -3.44 -24.66
CA MET A 1 -6.30 -3.51 -23.49
C MET A 1 -5.74 -2.64 -22.39
N GLU A 2 -6.53 -1.73 -21.90
CA GLU A 2 -6.11 -0.82 -20.84
C GLU A 2 -6.50 -1.40 -19.49
N ILE A 3 -5.53 -1.50 -18.58
CA ILE A 3 -5.78 -1.96 -17.21
C ILE A 3 -5.76 -0.74 -16.30
N ARG A 4 -6.86 -0.49 -15.63
CA ARG A 4 -6.98 0.63 -14.70
C ARG A 4 -6.68 0.18 -13.30
N GLY A 5 -5.98 1.04 -12.56
CA GLY A 5 -5.65 0.82 -11.16
C GLY A 5 -5.93 2.04 -10.31
N ILE A 6 -5.87 1.85 -9.02
CA ILE A 6 -6.12 2.88 -8.03
C ILE A 6 -5.06 2.79 -6.93
N ASP A 7 -4.53 3.94 -6.45
CA ASP A 7 -3.71 3.96 -5.26
C ASP A 7 -4.51 4.55 -4.10
N VAL A 8 -4.37 3.96 -2.93
CA VAL A 8 -5.20 4.33 -1.77
C VAL A 8 -4.42 4.31 -0.47
N SER A 9 -4.87 5.13 0.47
CA SER A 9 -4.32 5.23 1.81
C SER A 9 -5.44 5.61 2.79
N ALA A 10 -5.08 5.83 4.05
CA ALA A 10 -6.03 6.30 5.05
C ALA A 10 -6.66 7.65 4.70
N TRP A 11 -6.01 8.42 3.81
CA TRP A 11 -6.55 9.71 3.36
C TRP A 11 -7.90 9.58 2.67
N GLN A 12 -8.16 8.46 1.97
CA GLN A 12 -9.43 8.21 1.33
C GLN A 12 -10.49 7.69 2.30
N GLY A 13 -10.09 7.37 3.54
CA GLY A 13 -11.00 6.79 4.52
C GLY A 13 -11.47 5.40 4.13
N LYS A 14 -12.63 5.03 4.58
CA LYS A 14 -13.21 3.72 4.27
C LYS A 14 -13.70 3.69 2.82
N ILE A 15 -13.15 2.77 2.05
CA ILE A 15 -13.47 2.63 0.62
C ILE A 15 -14.52 1.54 0.44
N ASP A 16 -15.48 1.80 -0.43
CA ASP A 16 -16.45 0.79 -0.86
C ASP A 16 -15.82 -0.05 -1.97
N TRP A 17 -15.10 -1.08 -1.56
CA TRP A 17 -14.35 -1.94 -2.48
C TRP A 17 -15.25 -2.74 -3.41
N LYS A 18 -16.49 -3.00 -3.02
CA LYS A 18 -17.43 -3.65 -3.92
C LYS A 18 -17.70 -2.77 -5.13
N THR A 19 -17.93 -1.48 -4.91
CA THR A 19 -18.13 -0.52 -6.00
C THR A 19 -16.87 -0.41 -6.86
N VAL A 20 -15.69 -0.37 -6.26
CA VAL A 20 -14.42 -0.33 -6.99
C VAL A 20 -14.28 -1.53 -7.90
N ALA A 21 -14.58 -2.73 -7.38
CA ALA A 21 -14.52 -3.96 -8.16
C ALA A 21 -15.54 -3.94 -9.30
N ASP A 22 -16.74 -3.45 -9.04
CA ASP A 22 -17.81 -3.38 -10.04
C ASP A 22 -17.46 -2.43 -11.19
N TYR A 23 -16.62 -1.42 -10.94
CA TYR A 23 -16.10 -0.54 -11.99
C TYR A 23 -15.00 -1.18 -12.84
N GLY A 24 -14.59 -2.42 -12.51
CA GLY A 24 -13.59 -3.13 -13.29
C GLY A 24 -12.16 -2.68 -13.04
N MET A 25 -11.85 -2.20 -11.83
CA MET A 25 -10.47 -1.87 -11.47
C MET A 25 -9.60 -3.11 -11.48
N GLY A 26 -8.49 -3.06 -12.22
CA GLY A 26 -7.62 -4.21 -12.43
C GLY A 26 -6.61 -4.42 -11.33
N PHE A 27 -6.31 -3.39 -10.51
CA PHE A 27 -5.38 -3.51 -9.40
C PHE A 27 -5.53 -2.34 -8.42
N ALA A 28 -4.98 -2.53 -7.23
CA ALA A 28 -4.90 -1.47 -6.22
C ALA A 28 -3.51 -1.44 -5.61
N ILE A 29 -2.98 -0.25 -5.38
CA ILE A 29 -1.70 -0.04 -4.72
C ILE A 29 -1.99 0.59 -3.36
N LEU A 30 -1.68 -0.14 -2.30
CA LEU A 30 -2.07 0.24 -0.94
C LEU A 30 -0.89 0.85 -0.18
N ARG A 31 -1.12 1.98 0.48
CA ARG A 31 -0.08 2.55 1.34
C ARG A 31 0.13 1.66 2.57
N ILE A 32 1.38 1.33 2.85
CA ILE A 32 1.74 0.46 3.98
C ILE A 32 1.83 1.25 5.28
N THR A 33 2.55 2.38 5.25
CA THR A 33 2.79 3.17 6.47
C THR A 33 2.48 4.65 6.25
N GLU A 34 2.10 5.29 7.35
CA GLU A 34 1.97 6.73 7.45
C GLU A 34 3.30 7.34 7.90
N ALA A 35 3.37 8.66 8.01
CA ALA A 35 4.55 9.35 8.54
C ALA A 35 4.91 8.80 9.92
N GLY A 36 6.21 8.76 10.23
CA GLY A 36 6.68 8.18 11.49
C GLY A 36 6.78 6.67 11.47
N ASN A 37 6.73 6.07 10.29
CA ASN A 37 6.85 4.60 10.13
C ASN A 37 5.74 3.83 10.86
N VAL A 38 4.56 4.42 10.96
CA VAL A 38 3.37 3.83 11.58
C VAL A 38 2.52 3.16 10.50
N ILE A 39 1.98 1.98 10.79
CA ILE A 39 1.13 1.26 9.83
C ILE A 39 -0.07 2.13 9.45
N ASP A 40 -0.34 2.24 8.15
CA ASP A 40 -1.52 2.96 7.66
C ASP A 40 -2.77 2.33 8.29
N SER A 41 -3.61 3.17 8.89
CA SER A 41 -4.75 2.69 9.68
C SER A 41 -5.78 1.92 8.87
N TYR A 42 -5.77 2.07 7.54
CA TYR A 42 -6.69 1.35 6.66
C TYR A 42 -6.01 0.24 5.85
N PHE A 43 -4.70 0.02 6.06
CA PHE A 43 -3.97 -0.97 5.25
C PHE A 43 -4.60 -2.37 5.37
N GLU A 44 -4.83 -2.83 6.59
CA GLU A 44 -5.37 -4.18 6.81
C GLU A 44 -6.76 -4.33 6.22
N GLN A 45 -7.62 -3.34 6.39
CA GLN A 45 -8.96 -3.36 5.84
C GLN A 45 -8.92 -3.34 4.31
N ASN A 46 -8.11 -2.46 3.72
CA ASN A 46 -7.98 -2.36 2.28
C ASN A 46 -7.44 -3.65 1.69
N PHE A 47 -6.43 -4.25 2.32
CA PHE A 47 -5.86 -5.50 1.86
C PHE A 47 -6.89 -6.63 1.90
N SER A 48 -7.59 -6.76 3.01
CA SER A 48 -8.62 -7.79 3.21
C SER A 48 -9.77 -7.65 2.19
N GLU A 49 -10.22 -6.43 1.97
CA GLU A 49 -11.31 -6.17 1.03
C GLU A 49 -10.89 -6.41 -0.42
N CYS A 50 -9.67 -6.01 -0.80
CA CYS A 50 -9.15 -6.30 -2.13
C CYS A 50 -9.11 -7.82 -2.38
N ARG A 51 -8.69 -8.57 -1.38
CA ARG A 51 -8.65 -10.02 -1.45
C ARG A 51 -10.04 -10.62 -1.62
N LYS A 52 -11.00 -10.09 -0.87
CA LYS A 52 -12.40 -10.53 -0.92
C LYS A 52 -13.00 -10.35 -2.33
N TYR A 53 -12.67 -9.25 -2.99
CA TYR A 53 -13.22 -8.94 -4.31
C TYR A 53 -12.26 -9.29 -5.45
N ASN A 54 -11.20 -10.05 -5.17
CA ASN A 54 -10.22 -10.53 -6.14
C ASN A 54 -9.55 -9.39 -6.92
N ILE A 55 -9.25 -8.29 -6.25
CA ILE A 55 -8.50 -7.17 -6.82
C ILE A 55 -7.01 -7.41 -6.55
N PRO A 56 -6.17 -7.54 -7.60
CA PRO A 56 -4.73 -7.68 -7.42
C PRO A 56 -4.13 -6.49 -6.68
N VAL A 57 -3.18 -6.74 -5.79
CA VAL A 57 -2.65 -5.74 -4.87
C VAL A 57 -1.15 -5.57 -5.04
N GLY A 58 -0.70 -4.31 -5.08
CA GLY A 58 0.66 -3.90 -4.78
C GLY A 58 0.64 -3.01 -3.57
N ALA A 59 1.80 -2.53 -3.17
CA ALA A 59 1.90 -1.68 -1.99
C ALA A 59 2.93 -0.58 -2.19
N TYR A 60 2.81 0.51 -1.45
CA TYR A 60 3.80 1.56 -1.50
C TYR A 60 4.06 2.12 -0.11
N LYS A 61 5.23 2.73 0.03
CA LYS A 61 5.63 3.42 1.24
C LYS A 61 6.38 4.68 0.85
N TYR A 62 6.01 5.80 1.46
CA TYR A 62 6.83 7.01 1.37
C TYR A 62 7.98 6.90 2.34
N SER A 63 9.19 7.07 1.85
CA SER A 63 10.38 7.04 2.69
C SER A 63 10.76 8.46 3.11
N TYR A 64 10.91 8.64 4.41
CA TYR A 64 11.40 9.88 5.00
C TYR A 64 12.83 9.70 5.53
N ALA A 65 13.47 8.58 5.19
CA ALA A 65 14.77 8.22 5.74
C ALA A 65 15.87 9.15 5.24
N MET A 66 16.71 9.56 6.16
CA MET A 66 17.88 10.39 5.90
C MET A 66 19.20 9.65 6.14
N THR A 67 19.11 8.46 6.75
CA THR A 67 20.29 7.66 7.08
C THR A 67 20.04 6.19 6.70
N VAL A 68 21.15 5.43 6.60
CA VAL A 68 21.05 3.98 6.32
C VAL A 68 20.27 3.26 7.41
N ALA A 69 20.48 3.64 8.67
CA ALA A 69 19.76 3.03 9.78
C ALA A 69 18.24 3.25 9.66
N GLU A 70 17.83 4.43 9.24
CA GLU A 70 16.43 4.75 9.03
C GLU A 70 15.84 3.93 7.87
N ILE A 71 16.59 3.81 6.78
CA ILE A 71 16.16 2.99 5.63
C ILE A 71 15.96 1.54 6.05
N GLN A 72 16.90 1.00 6.84
CA GLN A 72 16.78 -0.37 7.35
C GLN A 72 15.56 -0.55 8.24
N SER A 73 15.28 0.44 9.09
CA SER A 73 14.10 0.42 9.95
C SER A 73 12.81 0.42 9.13
N GLU A 74 12.75 1.23 8.08
CA GLU A 74 11.60 1.29 7.19
C GLU A 74 11.40 -0.04 6.45
N ALA A 75 12.50 -0.62 5.96
CA ALA A 75 12.44 -1.91 5.26
C ALA A 75 11.93 -3.02 6.18
N ARG A 76 12.41 -3.05 7.43
CA ARG A 76 11.94 -4.03 8.41
C ARG A 76 10.44 -3.89 8.67
N LYS A 77 9.95 -2.63 8.75
CA LYS A 77 8.53 -2.37 8.96
C LYS A 77 7.70 -2.92 7.80
N VAL A 78 8.15 -2.74 6.56
CA VAL A 78 7.47 -3.27 5.38
C VAL A 78 7.37 -4.79 5.45
N VAL A 79 8.49 -5.45 5.75
CA VAL A 79 8.52 -6.92 5.86
C VAL A 79 7.58 -7.39 6.97
N GLU A 80 7.59 -6.71 8.12
CA GLU A 80 6.72 -7.01 9.25
C GLU A 80 5.24 -6.90 8.89
N VAL A 81 4.87 -5.79 8.23
CA VAL A 81 3.47 -5.54 7.87
C VAL A 81 2.98 -6.55 6.84
N LEU A 82 3.81 -6.85 5.84
CA LEU A 82 3.43 -7.81 4.80
C LEU A 82 3.34 -9.24 5.35
N ASN A 83 4.19 -9.58 6.31
CA ASN A 83 4.14 -10.85 7.03
C ASN A 83 3.95 -12.07 6.11
N GLY A 84 4.72 -12.12 5.02
CA GLY A 84 4.66 -13.21 4.05
C GLY A 84 3.47 -13.18 3.11
N ARG A 85 2.67 -12.13 3.12
CA ARG A 85 1.53 -12.01 2.20
C ARG A 85 2.01 -11.89 0.77
N LYS A 86 1.29 -12.56 -0.12
CA LYS A 86 1.59 -12.47 -1.55
C LYS A 86 0.92 -11.23 -2.14
N LEU A 87 1.73 -10.49 -2.91
CA LEU A 87 1.24 -9.35 -3.69
C LEU A 87 1.39 -9.70 -5.16
N GLN A 88 0.41 -9.33 -5.97
CA GLN A 88 0.45 -9.55 -7.43
C GLN A 88 1.29 -8.48 -8.12
N TYR A 89 1.42 -7.31 -7.50
CA TYR A 89 2.23 -6.19 -7.98
C TYR A 89 3.32 -5.88 -6.97
N PRO A 90 4.40 -5.18 -7.37
CA PRO A 90 5.53 -4.93 -6.48
C PRO A 90 5.19 -4.02 -5.31
N VAL A 91 6.17 -3.91 -4.39
CA VAL A 91 6.19 -2.87 -3.39
C VAL A 91 7.05 -1.74 -3.94
N TRP A 92 6.52 -0.53 -3.93
CA TRP A 92 7.26 0.66 -4.35
C TRP A 92 7.71 1.45 -3.13
N LEU A 93 8.95 1.94 -3.18
CA LEU A 93 9.47 2.87 -2.19
C LEU A 93 9.52 4.25 -2.83
N CYS A 94 8.70 5.16 -2.32
CA CYS A 94 8.65 6.53 -2.81
C CYS A 94 9.54 7.41 -1.92
N LEU A 95 10.63 7.92 -2.48
CA LEU A 95 11.56 8.76 -1.73
C LEU A 95 11.06 10.20 -1.73
N LEU A 96 10.94 10.77 -0.54
CA LEU A 96 10.61 12.18 -0.37
C LEU A 96 11.88 12.93 0.05
N TYR A 97 12.36 13.77 -0.85
CA TYR A 97 13.50 14.62 -0.54
C TYR A 97 13.02 16.01 -0.22
N THR A 98 13.50 16.53 0.90
CA THR A 98 13.46 17.95 1.16
C THR A 98 14.88 18.45 0.95
N SER A 99 15.09 19.11 -0.12
CA SER A 99 16.39 19.78 -0.35
C SER A 99 16.45 21.07 0.44
#